data_ea3e2945f58cf2899454cdb25658fec6
#
_entry.id   ea3e2945f58cf2899454cdb25658fec6
#
_cell.length_a   1.000
_cell.length_b   1.000
_cell.length_c   1.000
_cell.angle_alpha   90.00
_cell.angle_beta   90.00
_cell.angle_gamma   90.00
#
_symmetry.space_group_name_H-M   'P 1'
#
loop_
_entity.id
_entity.type
_entity.pdbx_description
1 polymer ?
#
loop_
_entity_poly.entity_id
_entity_poly.type
_entity_poly.pdbx_seq_one_letter_code
_entity_poly.pdbx_strand_id
1 'polypeptide(L)'
;MIARRKDKLRELKKEIIGTRVRILPLDLMKEESFERLRKVLAKERPTVRILVNASGFGISGSFEHQTEEDAAGMIRLNCEALTRVTYLVLPYVSRGSFIYQMASSAGFAPQPDFTVYAATKAYAKSFSIALRQELSGQEVKVIAVCPGPVKTEFFDRAYEQEEMKFYKKFAMADPKRVVSKAIRDARKNKAVSVYGFTMKTTRIICKILPGKWIAKIMG
;
A
#
# COMPACT_ATOMS: atom_id res chain seq x y z
N MET A 1 -2.85 -11.57 11.03
CA MET A 1 -2.87 -10.11 10.81
C MET A 1 -1.70 -9.47 11.56
N ILE A 2 -1.03 -8.50 10.94
CA ILE A 2 0.15 -7.80 11.49
C ILE A 2 -0.15 -6.30 11.54
N ALA A 3 -0.01 -5.67 12.71
CA ALA A 3 -0.06 -4.22 12.92
C ALA A 3 0.52 -3.88 14.30
N ARG A 4 0.81 -2.59 14.55
CA ARG A 4 1.36 -2.10 15.83
C ARG A 4 0.31 -2.14 16.97
N ARG A 5 -0.92 -1.71 16.67
CA ARG A 5 -2.00 -1.54 17.66
C ARG A 5 -2.66 -2.89 17.99
N LYS A 6 -2.26 -3.48 19.12
CA LYS A 6 -2.73 -4.80 19.58
C LYS A 6 -4.23 -4.83 19.87
N ASP A 7 -4.75 -3.75 20.42
CA ASP A 7 -6.18 -3.53 20.71
C ASP A 7 -7.03 -3.58 19.43
N LYS A 8 -6.64 -2.80 18.41
CA LYS A 8 -7.30 -2.82 17.11
C LYS A 8 -7.26 -4.20 16.42
N LEU A 9 -6.14 -4.91 16.54
CA LEU A 9 -6.06 -6.29 16.04
C LEU A 9 -6.99 -7.23 16.78
N ARG A 10 -7.21 -7.03 18.09
CA ARG A 10 -8.14 -7.82 18.90
C ARG A 10 -9.60 -7.54 18.53
N GLU A 11 -9.94 -6.26 18.30
CA GLU A 11 -11.27 -5.84 17.83
C GLU A 11 -11.59 -6.50 16.49
N LEU A 12 -10.73 -6.32 15.48
CA LEU A 12 -10.88 -6.96 14.17
C LEU A 12 -10.97 -8.49 14.26
N LYS A 13 -10.23 -9.12 15.18
CA LYS A 13 -10.31 -10.56 15.40
C LYS A 13 -11.70 -10.98 15.85
N LYS A 14 -12.39 -10.19 16.68
CA LYS A 14 -13.77 -10.49 17.15
C LYS A 14 -14.79 -10.37 16.01
N GLU A 15 -14.58 -9.47 15.05
CA GLU A 15 -15.48 -9.30 13.91
C GLU A 15 -15.39 -10.44 12.89
N ILE A 16 -14.26 -11.16 12.83
CA ILE A 16 -14.05 -12.23 11.86
C ILE A 16 -14.55 -13.55 12.46
N ILE A 17 -15.72 -13.99 12.01
CA ILE A 17 -16.39 -15.22 12.45
C ILE A 17 -16.08 -16.36 11.46
N GLY A 18 -16.08 -17.61 11.95
CA GLY A 18 -15.96 -18.80 11.12
C GLY A 18 -14.55 -19.14 10.62
N THR A 19 -13.53 -18.37 11.04
CA THR A 19 -12.15 -18.67 10.68
C THR A 19 -11.17 -18.42 11.83
N ARG A 20 -10.07 -19.18 11.86
CA ARG A 20 -9.02 -18.98 12.86
C ARG A 20 -8.19 -17.73 12.52
N VAL A 21 -8.22 -16.75 13.40
CA VAL A 21 -7.46 -15.51 13.25
C VAL A 21 -6.26 -15.49 14.20
N ARG A 22 -5.07 -15.35 13.63
CA ARG A 22 -3.84 -15.07 14.36
C ARG A 22 -3.50 -13.58 14.24
N ILE A 23 -3.18 -12.97 15.36
CA ILE A 23 -2.70 -11.60 15.43
C ILE A 23 -1.21 -11.58 15.83
N LEU A 24 -0.43 -10.74 15.19
CA LEU A 24 0.98 -10.50 15.51
C LEU A 24 1.14 -8.98 15.68
N PRO A 25 1.15 -8.49 16.93
CA PRO A 25 1.44 -7.08 17.20
C PRO A 25 2.92 -6.83 16.93
N LEU A 26 3.24 -6.29 15.76
CA LEU A 26 4.59 -6.01 15.30
C LEU A 26 4.67 -4.61 14.70
N ASP A 27 5.76 -3.92 14.97
CA ASP A 27 6.13 -2.69 14.28
C ASP A 27 7.08 -3.01 13.13
N LEU A 28 6.57 -2.92 11.90
CA LEU A 28 7.34 -3.21 10.69
C LEU A 28 8.43 -2.15 10.37
N MET A 29 8.65 -1.18 11.24
CA MET A 29 9.81 -0.28 11.19
C MET A 29 10.99 -0.78 12.03
N LYS A 30 10.84 -1.91 12.74
CA LYS A 30 11.83 -2.49 13.65
C LYS A 30 12.34 -3.83 13.16
N GLU A 31 13.66 -4.06 13.25
CA GLU A 31 14.33 -5.28 12.79
C GLU A 31 13.79 -6.55 13.47
N GLU A 32 13.60 -6.49 14.78
CA GLU A 32 13.09 -7.62 15.56
C GLU A 32 11.71 -8.12 15.10
N SER A 33 10.92 -7.26 14.44
CA SER A 33 9.62 -7.65 13.89
C SER A 33 9.76 -8.61 12.70
N PHE A 34 10.76 -8.41 11.86
CA PHE A 34 11.04 -9.30 10.73
C PHE A 34 11.62 -10.64 11.22
N GLU A 35 12.49 -10.61 12.23
CA GLU A 35 13.00 -11.84 12.86
C GLU A 35 11.86 -12.65 13.47
N ARG A 36 10.94 -11.99 14.17
CA ARG A 36 9.77 -12.65 14.74
C ARG A 36 8.84 -13.21 13.66
N LEU A 37 8.62 -12.46 12.58
CA LEU A 37 7.82 -12.94 11.45
C LEU A 37 8.46 -14.16 10.81
N ARG A 38 9.78 -14.14 10.56
CA ARG A 38 10.54 -15.28 10.01
C ARG A 38 10.38 -16.54 10.87
N LYS A 39 10.55 -16.41 12.19
CA LYS A 39 10.37 -17.53 13.14
C LYS A 39 8.95 -18.11 13.08
N VAL A 40 7.92 -17.25 13.00
CA VAL A 40 6.53 -17.68 12.89
C VAL A 40 6.28 -18.42 11.58
N LEU A 41 6.75 -17.88 10.45
CA LEU A 41 6.60 -18.52 9.13
C LEU A 41 7.32 -19.87 9.06
N ALA A 42 8.55 -19.94 9.55
CA ALA A 42 9.33 -21.18 9.58
C ALA A 42 8.68 -22.28 10.45
N LYS A 43 8.12 -21.88 11.59
CA LYS A 43 7.42 -22.81 12.51
C LYS A 43 6.09 -23.32 11.94
N GLU A 44 5.30 -22.42 11.33
CA GLU A 44 3.93 -22.75 10.91
C GLU A 44 3.84 -23.26 9.49
N ARG A 45 4.83 -22.93 8.64
CA ARG A 45 4.88 -23.27 7.21
C ARG A 45 3.52 -23.12 6.52
N PRO A 46 2.91 -21.92 6.58
CA PRO A 46 1.55 -21.74 6.06
C PRO A 46 1.52 -21.83 4.54
N THR A 47 0.43 -22.34 3.98
CA THR A 47 0.15 -22.17 2.55
C THR A 47 -0.55 -20.82 2.36
N VAL A 48 0.16 -19.83 1.81
CA VAL A 48 -0.36 -18.47 1.61
C VAL A 48 -1.09 -18.36 0.27
N ARG A 49 -2.39 -18.15 0.32
CA ARG A 49 -3.23 -17.92 -0.86
C ARG A 49 -3.45 -16.44 -1.17
N ILE A 50 -3.35 -15.60 -0.17
CA ILE A 50 -3.50 -14.14 -0.31
C ILE A 50 -2.53 -13.47 0.64
N LEU A 51 -1.66 -12.59 0.08
CA LEU A 51 -0.85 -11.63 0.82
C LEU A 51 -1.40 -10.22 0.57
N VAL A 52 -1.60 -9.46 1.65
CA VAL A 52 -2.00 -8.05 1.54
C VAL A 52 -1.01 -7.18 2.31
N ASN A 53 -0.19 -6.42 1.61
CA ASN A 53 0.70 -5.41 2.17
C ASN A 53 -0.01 -4.06 2.17
N ALA A 54 -0.64 -3.73 3.31
CA ALA A 54 -1.44 -2.52 3.47
C ALA A 54 -0.83 -1.51 4.46
N SER A 55 0.27 -1.86 5.12
CA SER A 55 0.98 -0.93 6.02
C SER A 55 1.59 0.22 5.23
N GLY A 56 1.46 1.43 5.76
CA GLY A 56 2.02 2.63 5.16
C GLY A 56 1.43 3.88 5.77
N PHE A 57 2.15 4.98 5.66
CA PHE A 57 1.68 6.32 6.00
C PHE A 57 2.24 7.34 5.03
N GLY A 58 1.70 8.55 5.08
CA GLY A 58 2.18 9.71 4.34
C GLY A 58 2.09 10.95 5.23
N ILE A 59 2.99 11.89 5.00
CA ILE A 59 2.96 13.23 5.62
C ILE A 59 2.92 14.23 4.47
N SER A 60 1.96 15.14 4.50
CA SER A 60 1.82 16.27 3.58
C SER A 60 2.68 17.44 4.11
N GLY A 61 3.16 18.26 3.19
CA GLY A 61 3.95 19.44 3.47
C GLY A 61 5.23 19.51 2.65
N SER A 62 5.79 20.72 2.54
CA SER A 62 7.06 20.96 1.88
C SER A 62 8.15 20.09 2.49
N PHE A 63 9.01 19.53 1.64
CA PHE A 63 10.07 18.61 2.08
C PHE A 63 11.02 19.24 3.11
N GLU A 64 11.29 20.52 2.98
CA GLU A 64 12.15 21.27 3.92
C GLU A 64 11.58 21.41 5.34
N HIS A 65 10.24 21.28 5.48
CA HIS A 65 9.56 21.36 6.77
C HIS A 65 9.21 19.98 7.36
N GLN A 66 9.47 18.90 6.61
CA GLN A 66 9.31 17.54 7.13
C GLN A 66 10.49 17.18 8.05
N THR A 67 10.22 16.42 9.10
CA THR A 67 11.29 15.85 9.92
C THR A 67 12.02 14.75 9.16
N GLU A 68 13.32 14.58 9.41
CA GLU A 68 14.10 13.47 8.87
C GLU A 68 13.46 12.11 9.23
N GLU A 69 12.96 11.99 10.48
CA GLU A 69 12.31 10.77 10.96
C GLU A 69 11.05 10.42 10.15
N ASP A 70 10.19 11.39 9.84
CA ASP A 70 8.99 11.16 9.03
C ASP A 70 9.35 10.81 7.58
N ALA A 71 10.28 11.54 6.99
CA ALA A 71 10.74 11.26 5.62
C ALA A 71 11.35 9.86 5.50
N ALA A 72 12.30 9.51 6.37
CA ALA A 72 12.91 8.18 6.42
C ALA A 72 11.89 7.11 6.84
N GLY A 73 11.00 7.41 7.77
CA GLY A 73 9.93 6.52 8.23
C GLY A 73 8.96 6.13 7.11
N MET A 74 8.61 7.06 6.22
CA MET A 74 7.82 6.74 5.02
C MET A 74 8.54 5.74 4.12
N ILE A 75 9.85 5.88 3.91
CA ILE A 75 10.64 4.94 3.10
C ILE A 75 10.71 3.58 3.78
N ARG A 76 11.02 3.54 5.07
CA ARG A 76 11.09 2.29 5.85
C ARG A 76 9.78 1.50 5.82
N LEU A 77 8.64 2.17 6.07
CA LEU A 77 7.37 1.46 6.13
C LEU A 77 6.77 1.16 4.75
N ASN A 78 6.79 2.14 3.82
CA ASN A 78 6.11 2.00 2.55
C ASN A 78 6.92 1.21 1.50
N CYS A 79 8.26 1.19 1.61
CA CYS A 79 9.14 0.51 0.65
C CYS A 79 9.84 -0.69 1.29
N GLU A 80 10.67 -0.47 2.31
CA GLU A 80 11.47 -1.54 2.91
C GLU A 80 10.59 -2.62 3.54
N ALA A 81 9.63 -2.25 4.40
CA ALA A 81 8.75 -3.23 5.04
C ALA A 81 7.90 -3.99 4.02
N LEU A 82 7.36 -3.31 3.01
CA LEU A 82 6.64 -3.94 1.91
C LEU A 82 7.51 -5.00 1.20
N THR A 83 8.74 -4.64 0.88
CA THR A 83 9.70 -5.54 0.21
C THR A 83 10.05 -6.72 1.09
N ARG A 84 10.43 -6.46 2.36
CA ARG A 84 10.86 -7.51 3.31
C ARG A 84 9.74 -8.47 3.65
N VAL A 85 8.53 -7.99 3.90
CA VAL A 85 7.37 -8.86 4.16
C VAL A 85 7.07 -9.70 2.92
N THR A 86 7.10 -9.11 1.73
CA THR A 86 6.90 -9.87 0.49
C THR A 86 7.97 -10.96 0.35
N TYR A 87 9.25 -10.63 0.53
CA TYR A 87 10.37 -11.57 0.46
C TYR A 87 10.22 -12.74 1.44
N LEU A 88 9.92 -12.44 2.71
CA LEU A 88 9.77 -13.45 3.76
C LEU A 88 8.57 -14.39 3.52
N VAL A 89 7.49 -13.88 2.95
CA VAL A 89 6.25 -14.64 2.72
C VAL A 89 6.29 -15.41 1.39
N LEU A 90 7.06 -14.93 0.42
CA LEU A 90 7.10 -15.50 -0.94
C LEU A 90 7.34 -17.02 -1.00
N PRO A 91 8.25 -17.62 -0.19
CA PRO A 91 8.46 -19.08 -0.17
C PRO A 91 7.24 -19.89 0.25
N TYR A 92 6.25 -19.25 0.86
CA TYR A 92 5.00 -19.88 1.34
C TYR A 92 3.80 -19.59 0.43
N VAL A 93 4.00 -18.78 -0.60
CA VAL A 93 2.93 -18.43 -1.56
C VAL A 93 2.70 -19.60 -2.50
N SER A 94 1.46 -20.08 -2.56
CA SER A 94 1.11 -21.21 -3.44
C SER A 94 0.76 -20.74 -4.85
N ARG A 95 0.85 -21.66 -5.81
CA ARG A 95 0.41 -21.44 -7.19
C ARG A 95 -1.04 -20.90 -7.24
N GLY A 96 -1.31 -19.96 -8.13
CA GLY A 96 -2.62 -19.34 -8.30
C GLY A 96 -3.03 -18.33 -7.21
N SER A 97 -2.10 -17.92 -6.35
CA SER A 97 -2.32 -16.98 -5.26
C SER A 97 -2.36 -15.52 -5.70
N PHE A 98 -2.77 -14.66 -4.79
CA PHE A 98 -2.84 -13.21 -5.00
C PHE A 98 -1.96 -12.45 -4.02
N ILE A 99 -1.21 -11.46 -4.51
CA ILE A 99 -0.46 -10.49 -3.69
C ILE A 99 -0.99 -9.10 -3.99
N TYR A 100 -1.60 -8.46 -2.98
CA TYR A 100 -2.09 -7.09 -3.08
C TYR A 100 -1.08 -6.14 -2.43
N GLN A 101 -0.54 -5.21 -3.22
CA GLN A 101 0.39 -4.18 -2.75
C GLN A 101 -0.32 -2.83 -2.73
N MET A 102 -0.45 -2.22 -1.54
CA MET A 102 -1.12 -0.93 -1.41
C MET A 102 -0.20 0.21 -1.87
N ALA A 103 -0.29 0.52 -3.15
CA ALA A 103 0.26 1.73 -3.75
C ALA A 103 -0.68 2.94 -3.51
N SER A 104 -0.72 3.89 -4.41
CA SER A 104 -1.62 5.05 -4.42
C SER A 104 -1.65 5.68 -5.82
N SER A 105 -2.68 6.46 -6.13
CA SER A 105 -2.68 7.37 -7.28
C SER A 105 -1.56 8.42 -7.18
N ALA A 106 -1.09 8.74 -5.97
CA ALA A 106 0.09 9.57 -5.74
C ALA A 106 1.35 9.03 -6.42
N GLY A 107 1.47 7.71 -6.61
CA GLY A 107 2.57 7.09 -7.33
C GLY A 107 2.45 7.13 -8.86
N PHE A 108 1.56 7.93 -9.44
CA PHE A 108 1.47 8.09 -10.89
C PHE A 108 2.40 9.18 -11.43
N ALA A 109 2.70 10.19 -10.61
CA ALA A 109 3.54 11.32 -10.96
C ALA A 109 4.21 11.94 -9.73
N PRO A 110 5.27 12.76 -9.92
CA PRO A 110 5.84 13.58 -8.85
C PRO A 110 4.77 14.51 -8.26
N GLN A 111 4.76 14.66 -6.93
CA GLN A 111 3.82 15.55 -6.23
C GLN A 111 4.59 16.44 -5.27
N PRO A 112 4.70 17.75 -5.55
CA PRO A 112 5.11 18.73 -4.53
C PRO A 112 4.22 18.63 -3.29
N ASP A 113 4.72 19.00 -2.13
CA ASP A 113 4.10 18.87 -0.81
C ASP A 113 3.73 17.43 -0.39
N PHE A 114 4.07 16.46 -1.22
CA PHE A 114 3.89 15.02 -0.93
C PHE A 114 5.03 14.19 -1.51
N THR A 115 6.20 14.80 -1.63
CA THR A 115 7.37 14.33 -2.37
C THR A 115 7.77 12.91 -1.99
N VAL A 116 8.08 12.66 -0.72
CA VAL A 116 8.54 11.35 -0.25
C VAL A 116 7.43 10.32 -0.38
N TYR A 117 6.22 10.64 0.05
CA TYR A 117 5.09 9.73 -0.06
C TYR A 117 4.82 9.30 -1.50
N ALA A 118 4.74 10.25 -2.44
CA ALA A 118 4.51 9.97 -3.85
C ALA A 118 5.62 9.06 -4.43
N ALA A 119 6.88 9.33 -4.09
CA ALA A 119 8.02 8.51 -4.48
C ALA A 119 7.90 7.07 -3.93
N THR A 120 7.53 6.89 -2.64
CA THR A 120 7.34 5.55 -2.06
C THR A 120 6.19 4.79 -2.71
N LYS A 121 5.13 5.48 -3.14
CA LYS A 121 4.00 4.84 -3.83
C LYS A 121 4.29 4.54 -5.30
N ALA A 122 5.17 5.30 -5.94
CA ALA A 122 5.72 4.96 -7.24
C ALA A 122 6.60 3.70 -7.15
N TYR A 123 7.44 3.59 -6.11
CA TYR A 123 8.19 2.37 -5.80
C TYR A 123 7.26 1.16 -5.68
N ALA A 124 6.25 1.21 -4.79
CA ALA A 124 5.33 0.11 -4.55
C ALA A 124 4.62 -0.33 -5.85
N LYS A 125 4.21 0.62 -6.69
CA LYS A 125 3.59 0.33 -7.99
C LYS A 125 4.56 -0.36 -8.95
N SER A 126 5.78 0.17 -9.11
CA SER A 126 6.80 -0.38 -10.00
C SER A 126 7.22 -1.78 -9.56
N PHE A 127 7.53 -1.95 -8.28
CA PHE A 127 7.85 -3.23 -7.66
C PHE A 127 6.77 -4.28 -7.92
N SER A 128 5.49 -3.91 -7.75
CA SER A 128 4.36 -4.83 -7.95
C SER A 128 4.27 -5.31 -9.40
N ILE A 129 4.49 -4.42 -10.36
CA ILE A 129 4.39 -4.75 -11.80
C ILE A 129 5.54 -5.67 -12.22
N ALA A 130 6.77 -5.40 -11.75
CA ALA A 130 7.93 -6.23 -12.04
C ALA A 130 7.79 -7.62 -11.40
N LEU A 131 7.50 -7.68 -10.10
CA LEU A 131 7.31 -8.94 -9.37
C LEU A 131 6.20 -9.80 -9.99
N ARG A 132 5.14 -9.18 -10.49
CA ARG A 132 4.08 -9.89 -11.20
C ARG A 132 4.62 -10.66 -12.42
N GLN A 133 5.52 -10.06 -13.19
CA GLN A 133 6.10 -10.69 -14.37
C GLN A 133 7.03 -11.84 -13.97
N GLU A 134 7.83 -11.65 -12.93
CA GLU A 134 8.72 -12.68 -12.40
C GLU A 134 7.95 -13.92 -11.91
N LEU A 135 6.79 -13.71 -11.28
CA LEU A 135 5.97 -14.79 -10.73
C LEU A 135 4.92 -15.35 -11.70
N SER A 136 4.93 -14.92 -12.96
CA SER A 136 3.91 -15.35 -13.96
C SER A 136 3.90 -16.85 -14.19
N GLY A 137 5.06 -17.51 -14.22
CA GLY A 137 5.19 -18.96 -14.36
C GLY A 137 4.59 -19.77 -13.20
N GLN A 138 4.45 -19.14 -12.02
CA GLN A 138 3.81 -19.72 -10.83
C GLN A 138 2.31 -19.38 -10.75
N GLU A 139 1.76 -18.67 -11.73
CA GLU A 139 0.39 -18.15 -11.75
C GLU A 139 0.06 -17.23 -10.56
N VAL A 140 1.06 -16.68 -9.88
CA VAL A 140 0.85 -15.74 -8.78
C VAL A 140 0.51 -14.37 -9.35
N LYS A 141 -0.63 -13.81 -8.93
CA LYS A 141 -1.14 -12.53 -9.42
C LYS A 141 -0.79 -11.42 -8.44
N VAL A 142 0.20 -10.61 -8.78
CA VAL A 142 0.54 -9.41 -8.01
C VAL A 142 -0.23 -8.21 -8.55
N ILE A 143 -0.88 -7.45 -7.67
CA ILE A 143 -1.73 -6.31 -8.03
C ILE A 143 -1.31 -5.08 -7.25
N ALA A 144 -0.91 -4.02 -7.97
CA ALA A 144 -0.76 -2.69 -7.39
C ALA A 144 -2.14 -2.05 -7.21
N VAL A 145 -2.57 -1.86 -5.98
CA VAL A 145 -3.83 -1.16 -5.66
C VAL A 145 -3.52 0.31 -5.52
N CYS A 146 -4.03 1.12 -6.46
CA CYS A 146 -3.75 2.55 -6.58
C CYS A 146 -5.04 3.37 -6.36
N PRO A 147 -5.54 3.49 -5.13
CA PRO A 147 -6.68 4.35 -4.85
C PRO A 147 -6.29 5.82 -4.93
N GLY A 148 -7.28 6.68 -5.19
CA GLY A 148 -7.25 8.09 -4.83
C GLY A 148 -7.49 8.27 -3.33
N PRO A 149 -7.93 9.45 -2.88
CA PRO A 149 -8.33 9.66 -1.49
C PRO A 149 -9.39 8.65 -1.03
N VAL A 150 -9.19 8.02 0.14
CA VAL A 150 -10.11 7.03 0.72
C VAL A 150 -10.40 7.43 2.16
N LYS A 151 -11.65 7.41 2.57
CA LYS A 151 -12.07 7.78 3.93
C LYS A 151 -11.52 6.78 4.97
N THR A 152 -10.36 7.08 5.54
CA THR A 152 -9.62 6.25 6.51
C THR A 152 -8.81 7.15 7.44
N GLU A 153 -8.37 6.62 8.58
CA GLU A 153 -7.44 7.28 9.52
C GLU A 153 -6.10 7.73 8.89
N PHE A 154 -5.83 7.35 7.64
CA PHE A 154 -4.61 7.77 6.92
C PHE A 154 -4.54 9.28 6.78
N PHE A 155 -5.66 9.94 6.51
CA PHE A 155 -5.70 11.38 6.29
C PHE A 155 -5.56 12.19 7.56
N ASP A 156 -5.99 11.66 8.70
CA ASP A 156 -5.82 12.31 10.00
C ASP A 156 -4.33 12.51 10.29
N ARG A 157 -3.50 11.49 9.99
CA ARG A 157 -2.05 11.58 10.13
C ARG A 157 -1.39 12.37 8.98
N ALA A 158 -1.84 12.18 7.75
CA ALA A 158 -1.19 12.77 6.58
C ALA A 158 -1.28 14.31 6.56
N TYR A 159 -2.31 14.87 7.17
CA TYR A 159 -2.60 16.30 7.23
C TYR A 159 -2.65 16.82 8.68
N GLU A 160 -1.92 16.21 9.59
CA GLU A 160 -1.85 16.63 10.99
C GLU A 160 -1.30 18.06 11.15
N GLN A 161 -0.42 18.49 10.24
CA GLN A 161 0.22 19.82 10.24
C GLN A 161 -0.34 20.78 9.18
N GLU A 162 -1.23 20.33 8.30
CA GLU A 162 -1.76 21.12 7.17
C GLU A 162 -3.24 20.83 6.92
N GLU A 163 -3.95 21.84 6.41
CA GLU A 163 -5.33 21.62 5.96
C GLU A 163 -5.38 20.88 4.63
N MET A 164 -6.18 19.82 4.61
CA MET A 164 -6.44 19.08 3.37
C MET A 164 -7.16 19.95 2.34
N LYS A 165 -6.60 20.10 1.15
CA LYS A 165 -7.21 20.83 0.03
C LYS A 165 -8.66 20.35 -0.20
N PHE A 166 -9.61 21.29 -0.30
CA PHE A 166 -11.07 21.05 -0.33
C PHE A 166 -11.52 19.99 -1.36
N TYR A 167 -10.94 19.99 -2.55
CA TYR A 167 -11.28 19.02 -3.59
C TYR A 167 -10.96 17.57 -3.21
N LYS A 168 -9.95 17.35 -2.34
CA LYS A 168 -9.61 16.01 -1.84
C LYS A 168 -10.66 15.50 -0.86
N LYS A 169 -11.28 16.37 -0.06
CA LYS A 169 -12.36 16.00 0.87
C LYS A 169 -13.59 15.49 0.12
N PHE A 170 -13.96 16.11 -1.01
CA PHE A 170 -15.10 15.67 -1.83
C PHE A 170 -14.83 14.42 -2.67
N ALA A 171 -13.57 14.13 -2.98
CA ALA A 171 -13.21 12.99 -3.81
C ALA A 171 -12.96 11.70 -3.01
N MET A 172 -13.23 11.67 -1.70
CA MET A 172 -12.98 10.52 -0.86
C MET A 172 -13.86 9.33 -1.22
N ALA A 173 -13.22 8.22 -1.55
CA ALA A 173 -13.89 6.97 -1.84
C ALA A 173 -14.19 6.16 -0.58
N ASP A 174 -15.27 5.36 -0.64
CA ASP A 174 -15.56 4.36 0.39
C ASP A 174 -14.51 3.23 0.33
N PRO A 175 -13.84 2.87 1.46
CA PRO A 175 -12.87 1.78 1.52
C PRO A 175 -13.42 0.45 1.01
N LYS A 176 -14.66 0.11 1.32
CA LYS A 176 -15.30 -1.14 0.88
C LYS A 176 -15.41 -1.23 -0.65
N ARG A 177 -15.73 -0.10 -1.30
CA ARG A 177 -15.81 -0.04 -2.77
C ARG A 177 -14.43 -0.16 -3.41
N VAL A 178 -13.40 0.44 -2.81
CA VAL A 178 -12.01 0.31 -3.28
C VAL A 178 -11.54 -1.14 -3.19
N VAL A 179 -11.74 -1.80 -2.05
CA VAL A 179 -11.38 -3.22 -1.83
C VAL A 179 -12.13 -4.12 -2.81
N SER A 180 -13.45 -3.97 -2.92
CA SER A 180 -14.27 -4.76 -3.85
C SER A 180 -13.80 -4.61 -5.30
N LYS A 181 -13.37 -3.39 -5.68
CA LYS A 181 -12.79 -3.13 -7.00
C LYS A 181 -11.44 -3.82 -7.18
N ALA A 182 -10.56 -3.76 -6.19
CA ALA A 182 -9.25 -4.40 -6.23
C ALA A 182 -9.37 -5.93 -6.39
N ILE A 183 -10.27 -6.56 -5.64
CA ILE A 183 -10.56 -8.01 -5.75
C ILE A 183 -11.07 -8.37 -7.15
N ARG A 184 -12.01 -7.58 -7.68
CA ARG A 184 -12.55 -7.79 -9.03
C ARG A 184 -11.50 -7.62 -10.12
N ASP A 185 -10.63 -6.62 -10.00
CA ASP A 185 -9.55 -6.38 -10.95
C ASP A 185 -8.49 -7.49 -10.90
N ALA A 186 -8.17 -8.01 -9.71
CA ALA A 186 -7.28 -9.15 -9.51
C ALA A 186 -7.81 -10.42 -10.21
N ARG A 187 -9.11 -10.72 -10.03
CA ARG A 187 -9.79 -11.85 -10.72
C ARG A 187 -9.76 -11.70 -12.24
N LYS A 188 -9.87 -10.45 -12.73
CA LYS A 188 -9.74 -10.10 -14.16
C LYS A 188 -8.29 -10.01 -14.65
N ASN A 189 -7.34 -10.49 -13.86
CA ASN A 189 -5.92 -10.54 -14.19
C ASN A 189 -5.28 -9.18 -14.48
N LYS A 190 -5.73 -8.08 -13.84
CA LYS A 190 -5.13 -6.75 -14.00
C LYS A 190 -3.94 -6.58 -13.08
N ALA A 191 -2.86 -5.98 -13.61
CA ALA A 191 -1.67 -5.65 -12.82
C ALA A 191 -1.87 -4.44 -11.90
N VAL A 192 -2.79 -3.52 -12.27
CA VAL A 192 -3.04 -2.28 -11.52
C VAL A 192 -4.54 -2.09 -11.35
N SER A 193 -4.99 -1.90 -10.12
CA SER A 193 -6.37 -1.55 -9.78
C SER A 193 -6.47 -0.07 -9.44
N VAL A 194 -7.33 0.65 -10.14
CA VAL A 194 -7.62 2.08 -9.93
C VAL A 194 -9.11 2.27 -9.74
N TYR A 195 -9.49 2.84 -8.58
CA TYR A 195 -10.88 3.14 -8.29
C TYR A 195 -11.26 4.56 -8.72
N GLY A 196 -12.45 4.70 -9.30
CA GLY A 196 -13.01 5.98 -9.75
C GLY A 196 -12.58 6.40 -11.15
N PHE A 197 -13.47 7.12 -11.83
CA PHE A 197 -13.23 7.60 -13.20
C PHE A 197 -12.10 8.63 -13.22
N THR A 198 -12.16 9.62 -12.34
CA THR A 198 -11.15 10.69 -12.22
C THR A 198 -9.73 10.13 -12.06
N MET A 199 -9.55 9.13 -11.17
CA MET A 199 -8.23 8.54 -10.95
C MET A 199 -7.72 7.74 -12.16
N LYS A 200 -8.62 7.14 -12.94
CA LYS A 200 -8.24 6.46 -14.19
C LYS A 200 -7.78 7.48 -15.24
N THR A 201 -8.49 8.59 -15.38
CA THR A 201 -8.10 9.69 -16.29
C THR A 201 -6.77 10.28 -15.86
N THR A 202 -6.58 10.59 -14.57
CA THR A 202 -5.29 11.05 -14.02
C THR A 202 -4.16 10.08 -14.38
N ARG A 203 -4.37 8.76 -14.21
CA ARG A 203 -3.36 7.76 -14.57
C ARG A 203 -2.97 7.83 -16.05
N ILE A 204 -3.92 8.05 -16.96
CA ILE A 204 -3.64 8.18 -18.39
C ILE A 204 -2.85 9.44 -18.67
N ILE A 205 -3.29 10.58 -18.13
CA ILE A 205 -2.60 11.88 -18.28
C ILE A 205 -1.16 11.78 -17.77
N CYS A 206 -0.94 11.19 -16.58
CA CYS A 206 0.40 11.00 -16.02
C CYS A 206 1.30 10.05 -16.80
N LYS A 207 0.78 9.26 -17.73
CA LYS A 207 1.58 8.44 -18.64
C LYS A 207 2.05 9.21 -19.89
N ILE A 208 1.29 10.22 -20.29
CA ILE A 208 1.52 10.97 -21.54
C ILE A 208 2.35 12.20 -21.27
N LEU A 209 2.06 12.93 -20.19
CA LEU A 209 2.73 14.18 -19.88
C LEU A 209 4.08 13.95 -19.17
N PRO A 210 5.12 14.72 -19.51
CA PRO A 210 6.39 14.72 -18.79
C PRO A 210 6.20 15.06 -17.31
N GLY A 211 6.87 14.33 -16.41
CA GLY A 211 6.74 14.51 -14.97
C GLY A 211 6.97 15.92 -14.47
N LYS A 212 7.92 16.67 -15.12
CA LYS A 212 8.18 18.08 -14.79
C LYS A 212 6.98 19.00 -14.98
N TRP A 213 6.13 18.72 -15.98
CA TRP A 213 4.94 19.52 -16.25
C TRP A 213 3.84 19.21 -15.22
N ILE A 214 3.71 17.93 -14.89
CA ILE A 214 2.75 17.50 -13.86
C ILE A 214 3.13 18.08 -12.50
N ALA A 215 4.40 18.04 -12.12
CA ALA A 215 4.89 18.64 -10.88
C ALA A 215 4.58 20.15 -10.81
N LYS A 216 4.75 20.88 -11.93
CA LYS A 216 4.42 22.32 -11.99
C LYS A 216 2.91 22.60 -11.86
N ILE A 217 2.04 21.70 -12.36
CA ILE A 217 0.58 21.87 -12.28
C ILE A 217 0.08 21.51 -10.87
N MET A 218 0.76 20.61 -10.16
CA MET A 218 0.34 20.11 -8.85
C MET A 218 0.91 20.89 -7.65
N GLY A 219 2.01 21.62 -7.82
CA GLY A 219 2.55 22.57 -6.86
C GLY A 219 1.89 23.92 -6.98
#